data_ea7e3eae18fb90875d455a7ccc36e2af
#
_entry.id   ea7e3eae18fb90875d455a7ccc36e2af
#
_cell.length_a   1.000
_cell.length_b   1.000
_cell.length_c   1.000
_cell.angle_alpha   90.00
_cell.angle_beta   90.00
_cell.angle_gamma   90.00
#
_symmetry.space_group_name_H-M   'P 1'
#
loop_
_entity.id
_entity.type
_entity.pdbx_description
1 polymer ?
#
loop_
_entity_poly.entity_id
_entity_poly.type
_entity_poly.pdbx_seq_one_letter_code
_entity_poly.pdbx_strand_id
1 'polypeptide(L)'
;KGRKIMLLRSALGMAIIMLLMGVAQNVWQFLILRALLGLLGGFIPNANALIATQIPRHKSGWALGTLSTGGVSGALLGPLAGGLLADHYGLRPIFFITASVLFLCFLVTLICIRENFTPVAKKEMLHARDVLASLKNPKLVLSLFVTTMIIQVATGSIAPILTLYVRDLAGNVSNIAFISGVIASVPGVAALLSAPRLGRLGDRIGPEKILICALILSVLLLIPMSMVNSPWQLGVLRFLLGAADGALLQVG
;
A
#
# COMPACT_ATOMS: atom_id res chain seq x y z
N LYS A 1 19.01 -3.53 16.61
CA LYS A 1 19.28 -2.41 15.69
C LYS A 1 18.13 -1.43 15.79
N GLY A 2 18.41 -0.10 15.86
CA GLY A 2 17.39 0.93 15.96
C GLY A 2 16.41 0.93 14.77
N ARG A 3 15.16 1.27 14.99
CA ARG A 3 14.11 1.29 13.94
C ARG A 3 14.31 2.44 12.96
N LYS A 4 14.92 3.56 13.41
CA LYS A 4 15.35 4.66 12.53
C LYS A 4 16.31 4.18 11.45
N ILE A 5 17.29 3.32 11.79
CA ILE A 5 18.24 2.77 10.81
C ILE A 5 17.52 1.90 9.77
N MET A 6 16.48 1.15 10.19
CA MET A 6 15.68 0.35 9.25
C MET A 6 14.86 1.24 8.30
N LEU A 7 14.28 2.34 8.81
CA LEU A 7 13.59 3.34 7.98
C LEU A 7 14.53 3.98 6.96
N LEU A 8 15.71 4.42 7.40
CA LEU A 8 16.73 5.01 6.52
C LEU A 8 17.17 4.04 5.43
N ARG A 9 17.43 2.78 5.80
CA ARG A 9 17.79 1.73 4.84
C ARG A 9 16.69 1.50 3.80
N SER A 10 15.41 1.42 4.24
CA SER A 10 14.29 1.25 3.33
C SER A 10 14.12 2.44 2.40
N ALA A 11 14.15 3.67 2.91
CA ALA A 11 13.99 4.87 2.10
C ALA A 11 15.11 5.02 1.07
N LEU A 12 16.38 4.86 1.50
CA LEU A 12 17.52 4.96 0.61
C LEU A 12 17.55 3.83 -0.41
N GLY A 13 17.27 2.59 0.03
CA GLY A 13 17.23 1.43 -0.86
C GLY A 13 16.16 1.58 -1.94
N MET A 14 14.96 2.01 -1.57
CA MET A 14 13.89 2.29 -2.53
C MET A 14 14.26 3.43 -3.48
N ALA A 15 14.90 4.50 -3.01
CA ALA A 15 15.32 5.62 -3.84
C ALA A 15 16.35 5.17 -4.90
N ILE A 16 17.37 4.40 -4.50
CA ILE A 16 18.39 3.87 -5.42
C ILE A 16 17.75 2.94 -6.46
N ILE A 17 16.86 2.04 -6.03
CA ILE A 17 16.22 1.11 -6.96
C ILE A 17 15.33 1.86 -7.96
N MET A 18 14.57 2.87 -7.52
CA MET A 18 13.76 3.69 -8.44
C MET A 18 14.63 4.43 -9.46
N LEU A 19 15.77 4.95 -9.03
CA LEU A 19 16.72 5.57 -9.93
C LEU A 19 17.26 4.58 -10.97
N LEU A 20 17.63 3.37 -10.55
CA LEU A 20 18.09 2.32 -11.45
C LEU A 20 16.97 1.83 -12.40
N MET A 21 15.72 1.81 -11.96
CA MET A 21 14.58 1.47 -12.84
C MET A 21 14.39 2.51 -13.96
N GLY A 22 14.68 3.79 -13.70
CA GLY A 22 14.66 4.83 -14.72
C GLY A 22 15.70 4.63 -15.82
N VAL A 23 16.82 3.96 -15.51
CA VAL A 23 17.93 3.67 -16.46
C VAL A 23 17.81 2.26 -17.07
N ALA A 24 16.90 1.42 -16.59
CA ALA A 24 16.75 0.05 -17.07
C ALA A 24 16.51 0.00 -18.59
N GLN A 25 17.21 -0.90 -19.28
CA GLN A 25 17.17 -1.03 -20.73
C GLN A 25 16.38 -2.25 -21.21
N ASN A 26 16.22 -3.25 -20.35
CA ASN A 26 15.49 -4.46 -20.69
C ASN A 26 14.54 -4.91 -19.57
N VAL A 27 13.58 -5.76 -19.93
CA VAL A 27 12.53 -6.25 -19.05
C VAL A 27 13.09 -7.05 -17.86
N TRP A 28 14.18 -7.80 -18.07
CA TRP A 28 14.78 -8.62 -17.01
C TRP A 28 15.43 -7.75 -15.93
N GLN A 29 16.14 -6.68 -16.33
CA GLN A 29 16.67 -5.71 -15.37
C GLN A 29 15.55 -5.07 -14.57
N PHE A 30 14.49 -4.66 -15.24
CA PHE A 30 13.33 -4.06 -14.59
C PHE A 30 12.67 -5.03 -13.61
N LEU A 31 12.49 -6.31 -13.98
CA LEU A 31 11.91 -7.34 -13.13
C LEU A 31 12.74 -7.58 -11.86
N ILE A 32 14.06 -7.70 -12.02
CA ILE A 32 14.98 -7.88 -10.88
C ILE A 32 14.92 -6.67 -9.94
N LEU A 33 14.96 -5.45 -10.49
CA LEU A 33 14.84 -4.22 -9.69
C LEU A 33 13.48 -4.14 -8.97
N ARG A 34 12.40 -4.57 -9.61
CA ARG A 34 11.08 -4.64 -8.99
C ARG A 34 11.03 -5.63 -7.82
N ALA A 35 11.66 -6.80 -7.97
CA ALA A 35 11.79 -7.78 -6.89
C ALA A 35 12.64 -7.23 -5.74
N LEU A 36 13.76 -6.56 -6.03
CA LEU A 36 14.59 -5.91 -5.02
C LEU A 36 13.86 -4.78 -4.30
N LEU A 37 13.02 -4.02 -5.01
CA LEU A 37 12.17 -2.99 -4.42
C LEU A 37 11.23 -3.57 -3.36
N GLY A 38 10.63 -4.74 -3.64
CA GLY A 38 9.80 -5.46 -2.68
C GLY A 38 10.58 -5.93 -1.45
N LEU A 39 11.80 -6.44 -1.64
CA LEU A 39 12.67 -6.90 -0.55
C LEU A 39 13.19 -5.75 0.34
N LEU A 40 13.52 -4.61 -0.23
CA LEU A 40 14.00 -3.44 0.51
C LEU A 40 12.85 -2.54 1.00
N GLY A 41 11.64 -2.77 0.54
CA GLY A 41 10.44 -2.12 1.03
C GLY A 41 10.25 -2.34 2.54
N GLY A 42 9.21 -1.74 3.12
CA GLY A 42 8.93 -1.90 4.54
C GLY A 42 9.09 -0.60 5.34
N PHE A 43 9.09 0.54 4.66
CA PHE A 43 9.11 1.84 5.34
C PHE A 43 7.89 2.00 6.25
N ILE A 44 6.68 1.72 5.77
CA ILE A 44 5.43 1.87 6.54
C ILE A 44 5.39 0.95 7.77
N PRO A 45 5.65 -0.37 7.69
CA PRO A 45 5.70 -1.22 8.88
C PRO A 45 6.73 -0.77 9.90
N ASN A 46 7.91 -0.34 9.45
CA ASN A 46 8.94 0.18 10.36
C ASN A 46 8.54 1.51 10.98
N ALA A 47 7.83 2.40 10.28
CA ALA A 47 7.31 3.65 10.81
C ALA A 47 6.22 3.39 11.86
N ASN A 48 5.27 2.49 11.59
CA ASN A 48 4.27 2.04 12.55
C ASN A 48 4.92 1.51 13.83
N ALA A 49 5.92 0.66 13.67
CA ALA A 49 6.65 0.09 14.78
C ALA A 49 7.49 1.12 15.57
N LEU A 50 8.02 2.15 14.91
CA LEU A 50 8.72 3.25 15.58
C LEU A 50 7.73 4.06 16.43
N ILE A 51 6.58 4.44 15.87
CA ILE A 51 5.51 5.14 16.56
C ILE A 51 5.06 4.36 17.80
N ALA A 52 4.79 3.07 17.64
CA ALA A 52 4.35 2.21 18.72
C ALA A 52 5.36 2.11 19.89
N THR A 53 6.67 2.30 19.62
CA THR A 53 7.72 2.22 20.65
C THR A 53 8.12 3.56 21.24
N GLN A 54 7.94 4.67 20.52
CA GLN A 54 8.41 6.00 20.93
C GLN A 54 7.29 6.90 21.50
N ILE A 55 6.02 6.58 21.18
CA ILE A 55 4.89 7.42 21.56
C ILE A 55 4.12 6.76 22.71
N PRO A 56 3.73 7.53 23.75
CA PRO A 56 2.91 7.05 24.85
C PRO A 56 1.59 6.45 24.35
N ARG A 57 1.11 5.37 25.00
CA ARG A 57 -0.09 4.60 24.57
C ARG A 57 -1.33 5.48 24.36
N HIS A 58 -1.53 6.52 25.17
CA HIS A 58 -2.69 7.42 25.06
C HIS A 58 -2.66 8.32 23.81
N LYS A 59 -1.50 8.46 23.12
CA LYS A 59 -1.34 9.25 21.88
C LYS A 59 -1.03 8.37 20.65
N SER A 60 -0.80 7.08 20.85
CA SER A 60 -0.38 6.18 19.77
C SER A 60 -1.45 6.06 18.68
N GLY A 61 -2.73 6.02 19.04
CA GLY A 61 -3.85 5.97 18.08
C GLY A 61 -3.90 7.19 17.16
N TRP A 62 -3.73 8.40 17.74
CA TRP A 62 -3.66 9.63 16.94
C TRP A 62 -2.47 9.64 15.98
N ALA A 63 -1.30 9.22 16.45
CA ALA A 63 -0.08 9.23 15.66
C ALA A 63 -0.14 8.19 14.52
N LEU A 64 -0.64 6.97 14.80
CA LEU A 64 -0.85 5.94 13.78
C LEU A 64 -1.92 6.35 12.77
N GLY A 65 -3.01 6.98 13.22
CA GLY A 65 -4.05 7.54 12.35
C GLY A 65 -3.50 8.60 11.41
N THR A 66 -2.65 9.51 11.92
CA THR A 66 -1.99 10.53 11.10
C THR A 66 -1.07 9.90 10.05
N LEU A 67 -0.28 8.87 10.42
CA LEU A 67 0.56 8.15 9.47
C LEU A 67 -0.28 7.43 8.40
N SER A 68 -1.37 6.81 8.80
CA SER A 68 -2.31 6.14 7.88
C SER A 68 -2.93 7.13 6.89
N THR A 69 -3.28 8.35 7.35
CA THR A 69 -3.78 9.42 6.47
C THR A 69 -2.75 9.77 5.38
N GLY A 70 -1.47 9.85 5.74
CA GLY A 70 -0.38 10.03 4.77
C GLY A 70 -0.32 8.89 3.74
N GLY A 71 -0.46 7.63 4.19
CA GLY A 71 -0.51 6.47 3.31
C GLY A 71 -1.68 6.50 2.32
N VAL A 72 -2.88 6.80 2.81
CA VAL A 72 -4.08 6.91 1.97
C VAL A 72 -3.96 8.08 0.98
N SER A 73 -3.47 9.24 1.44
CA SER A 73 -3.22 10.39 0.56
C SER A 73 -2.22 10.05 -0.55
N GLY A 74 -1.15 9.32 -0.21
CA GLY A 74 -0.18 8.84 -1.19
C GLY A 74 -0.78 7.85 -2.20
N ALA A 75 -1.62 6.93 -1.76
CA ALA A 75 -2.31 5.98 -2.62
C ALA A 75 -3.33 6.67 -3.56
N LEU A 76 -3.91 7.80 -3.12
CA LEU A 76 -4.82 8.61 -3.92
C LEU A 76 -4.08 9.50 -4.92
N LEU A 77 -3.12 10.28 -4.44
CA LEU A 77 -2.42 11.29 -5.24
C LEU A 77 -1.34 10.69 -6.14
N GLY A 78 -0.75 9.56 -5.73
CA GLY A 78 0.33 8.89 -6.47
C GLY A 78 -0.05 8.54 -7.90
N PRO A 79 -1.12 7.76 -8.14
CA PRO A 79 -1.55 7.40 -9.48
C PRO A 79 -2.01 8.61 -10.31
N LEU A 80 -2.66 9.61 -9.68
CA LEU A 80 -3.07 10.85 -10.35
C LEU A 80 -1.86 11.65 -10.83
N ALA A 81 -0.95 11.95 -9.94
CA ALA A 81 0.27 12.69 -10.27
C ALA A 81 1.16 11.90 -11.24
N GLY A 82 1.32 10.60 -11.00
CA GLY A 82 2.08 9.71 -11.87
C GLY A 82 1.52 9.61 -13.28
N GLY A 83 0.20 9.50 -13.42
CA GLY A 83 -0.49 9.48 -14.71
C GLY A 83 -0.33 10.79 -15.48
N LEU A 84 -0.52 11.92 -14.80
CA LEU A 84 -0.39 13.25 -15.38
C LEU A 84 1.05 13.54 -15.84
N LEU A 85 2.03 13.19 -15.02
CA LEU A 85 3.43 13.32 -15.36
C LEU A 85 3.84 12.37 -16.51
N ALA A 86 3.26 11.16 -16.56
CA ALA A 86 3.53 10.19 -17.61
C ALA A 86 3.08 10.67 -18.99
N ASP A 87 1.92 11.29 -19.07
CA ASP A 87 1.39 11.82 -20.33
C ASP A 87 2.20 13.03 -20.83
N HIS A 88 2.78 13.85 -19.92
CA HIS A 88 3.56 15.04 -20.30
C HIS A 88 5.04 14.76 -20.56
N TYR A 89 5.67 13.96 -19.70
CA TYR A 89 7.14 13.76 -19.69
C TYR A 89 7.56 12.34 -20.11
N GLY A 90 6.59 11.43 -20.29
CA GLY A 90 6.87 10.03 -20.54
C GLY A 90 7.15 9.24 -19.24
N LEU A 91 7.31 7.92 -19.38
CA LEU A 91 7.40 7.01 -18.23
C LEU A 91 8.75 7.07 -17.49
N ARG A 92 9.87 7.26 -18.20
CA ARG A 92 11.21 7.22 -17.59
C ARG A 92 11.45 8.34 -16.57
N PRO A 93 11.13 9.62 -16.86
CA PRO A 93 11.33 10.71 -15.91
C PRO A 93 10.60 10.52 -14.58
N ILE A 94 9.48 9.79 -14.57
CA ILE A 94 8.71 9.53 -13.35
C ILE A 94 9.54 8.73 -12.33
N PHE A 95 10.33 7.76 -12.80
CA PHE A 95 11.22 7.01 -11.90
C PHE A 95 12.26 7.91 -11.24
N PHE A 96 12.81 8.87 -11.95
CA PHE A 96 13.75 9.84 -11.39
C PHE A 96 13.08 10.79 -10.40
N ILE A 97 11.88 11.29 -10.73
CA ILE A 97 11.09 12.13 -9.82
C ILE A 97 10.77 11.35 -8.55
N THR A 98 10.29 10.12 -8.68
CA THR A 98 9.98 9.26 -7.52
C THR A 98 11.22 8.96 -6.69
N ALA A 99 12.37 8.68 -7.33
CA ALA A 99 13.64 8.49 -6.64
C ALA A 99 14.04 9.73 -5.84
N SER A 100 13.89 10.92 -6.43
CA SER A 100 14.18 12.20 -5.77
C SER A 100 13.29 12.45 -4.56
N VAL A 101 11.98 12.15 -4.66
CA VAL A 101 11.03 12.26 -3.54
C VAL A 101 11.38 11.27 -2.43
N LEU A 102 11.72 10.03 -2.76
CA LEU A 102 12.16 9.02 -1.76
C LEU A 102 13.48 9.40 -1.11
N PHE A 103 14.42 9.99 -1.87
CA PHE A 103 15.65 10.51 -1.32
C PHE A 103 15.41 11.71 -0.39
N LEU A 104 14.47 12.59 -0.73
CA LEU A 104 14.02 13.66 0.17
C LEU A 104 13.42 13.08 1.46
N CYS A 105 12.58 12.06 1.36
CA CYS A 105 12.05 11.34 2.52
C CYS A 105 13.17 10.74 3.38
N PHE A 106 14.23 10.20 2.77
CA PHE A 106 15.42 9.72 3.47
C PHE A 106 16.10 10.86 4.25
N LEU A 107 16.31 12.03 3.62
CA LEU A 107 16.91 13.19 4.28
C LEU A 107 16.06 13.72 5.43
N VAL A 108 14.75 13.84 5.23
CA VAL A 108 13.81 14.26 6.29
C VAL A 108 13.85 13.26 7.45
N THR A 109 13.85 11.96 7.16
CA THR A 109 13.95 10.91 8.19
C THR A 109 15.29 11.00 8.94
N LEU A 110 16.38 11.27 8.24
CA LEU A 110 17.72 11.38 8.83
C LEU A 110 17.81 12.54 9.81
N ILE A 111 17.27 13.71 9.41
CA ILE A 111 17.41 14.98 10.15
C ILE A 111 16.33 15.09 11.25
N CYS A 112 15.07 14.83 10.91
CA CYS A 112 13.95 15.12 11.80
C CYS A 112 13.63 14.01 12.81
N ILE A 113 13.89 12.73 12.46
CA ILE A 113 13.57 11.63 13.35
C ILE A 113 14.71 11.39 14.32
N ARG A 114 14.41 11.54 15.61
CA ARG A 114 15.30 11.17 16.72
C ARG A 114 14.73 9.93 17.39
N GLU A 115 15.54 8.89 17.55
CA GLU A 115 15.17 7.66 18.24
C GLU A 115 16.00 7.50 19.50
N ASN A 116 15.33 7.37 20.64
CA ASN A 116 15.98 6.94 21.88
C ASN A 116 15.99 5.42 21.91
N PHE A 117 17.06 4.83 21.35
CA PHE A 117 17.20 3.38 21.26
C PHE A 117 17.92 2.83 22.50
N THR A 118 17.21 2.03 23.29
CA THR A 118 17.80 1.19 24.34
C THR A 118 17.96 -0.22 23.76
N PRO A 119 19.20 -0.70 23.56
CA PRO A 119 19.42 -2.06 23.06
C PRO A 119 18.91 -3.09 24.07
N VAL A 120 18.00 -3.96 23.62
CA VAL A 120 17.60 -5.15 24.39
C VAL A 120 18.79 -6.11 24.47
N ALA A 121 19.10 -6.61 25.67
CA ALA A 121 20.19 -7.54 25.87
C ALA A 121 20.01 -8.79 24.98
N LYS A 122 21.09 -9.27 24.36
CA LYS A 122 21.04 -10.45 23.48
C LYS A 122 20.40 -11.68 24.13
N LYS A 123 20.44 -11.78 25.46
CA LYS A 123 19.88 -12.88 26.26
C LYS A 123 18.34 -12.88 26.29
N GLU A 124 17.69 -11.72 26.00
CA GLU A 124 16.23 -11.55 25.98
C GLU A 124 15.64 -11.61 24.56
N MET A 125 16.47 -11.79 23.55
CA MET A 125 15.98 -11.99 22.18
C MET A 125 15.39 -13.38 22.02
N LEU A 126 14.07 -13.46 21.98
CA LEU A 126 13.36 -14.67 21.61
C LEU A 126 13.70 -15.06 20.16
N HIS A 127 14.12 -16.30 19.95
CA HIS A 127 14.28 -16.83 18.59
C HIS A 127 12.91 -16.97 17.94
N ALA A 128 12.83 -16.77 16.63
CA ALA A 128 11.56 -16.89 15.88
C ALA A 128 10.86 -18.26 16.14
N ARG A 129 11.65 -19.30 16.39
CA ARG A 129 11.17 -20.65 16.74
C ARG A 129 10.48 -20.68 18.12
N ASP A 130 11.02 -19.94 19.09
CA ASP A 130 10.46 -19.87 20.45
C ASP A 130 9.18 -19.03 20.46
N VAL A 131 9.13 -17.97 19.64
CA VAL A 131 7.93 -17.18 19.43
C VAL A 131 6.83 -18.03 18.79
N LEU A 132 7.15 -18.82 17.76
CA LEU A 132 6.20 -19.75 17.13
C LEU A 132 5.72 -20.84 18.09
N ALA A 133 6.62 -21.35 18.94
CA ALA A 133 6.30 -22.37 19.95
C ALA A 133 5.42 -21.79 21.09
N SER A 134 5.54 -20.51 21.39
CA SER A 134 4.75 -19.82 22.43
C SER A 134 3.33 -19.42 21.97
N LEU A 135 3.03 -19.56 20.68
CA LEU A 135 1.69 -19.24 20.16
C LEU A 135 0.65 -20.24 20.64
N LYS A 136 -0.38 -19.75 21.32
CA LYS A 136 -1.50 -20.56 21.81
C LYS A 136 -2.20 -21.36 20.68
N ASN A 137 -2.25 -20.80 19.45
CA ASN A 137 -2.86 -21.39 18.27
C ASN A 137 -2.03 -21.10 17.00
N PRO A 138 -0.97 -21.85 16.71
CA PRO A 138 -0.14 -21.62 15.52
C PRO A 138 -0.91 -21.81 14.21
N LYS A 139 -1.92 -22.70 14.19
CA LYS A 139 -2.79 -22.90 13.01
C LYS A 139 -3.61 -21.65 12.66
N LEU A 140 -4.09 -20.90 13.65
CA LEU A 140 -4.83 -19.66 13.44
C LEU A 140 -3.93 -18.57 12.81
N VAL A 141 -2.70 -18.42 13.33
CA VAL A 141 -1.75 -17.45 12.79
C VAL A 141 -1.35 -17.80 11.36
N LEU A 142 -1.12 -19.08 11.08
CA LEU A 142 -0.81 -19.55 9.73
C LEU A 142 -1.99 -19.34 8.77
N SER A 143 -3.21 -19.62 9.21
CA SER A 143 -4.43 -19.39 8.43
C SER A 143 -4.59 -17.91 8.08
N LEU A 144 -4.43 -17.01 9.05
CA LEU A 144 -4.49 -15.56 8.83
C LEU A 144 -3.39 -15.09 7.87
N PHE A 145 -2.18 -15.62 8.01
CA PHE A 145 -1.07 -15.30 7.10
C PHE A 145 -1.38 -15.71 5.66
N VAL A 146 -1.85 -16.95 5.45
CA VAL A 146 -2.21 -17.46 4.12
C VAL A 146 -3.37 -16.66 3.53
N THR A 147 -4.40 -16.36 4.32
CA THR A 147 -5.55 -15.56 3.87
C THR A 147 -5.11 -14.15 3.45
N THR A 148 -4.28 -13.49 4.27
CA THR A 148 -3.75 -12.16 3.96
C THR A 148 -2.88 -12.21 2.69
N MET A 149 -2.06 -13.24 2.54
CA MET A 149 -1.24 -13.43 1.34
C MET A 149 -2.11 -13.56 0.08
N ILE A 150 -3.16 -14.39 0.14
CA ILE A 150 -4.09 -14.58 -0.99
C ILE A 150 -4.77 -13.25 -1.35
N ILE A 151 -5.27 -12.49 -0.36
CA ILE A 151 -5.90 -11.19 -0.57
C ILE A 151 -4.91 -10.22 -1.22
N GLN A 152 -3.68 -10.14 -0.73
CA GLN A 152 -2.66 -9.25 -1.27
C GLN A 152 -2.25 -9.61 -2.70
N VAL A 153 -2.17 -10.91 -3.03
CA VAL A 153 -1.91 -11.36 -4.40
C VAL A 153 -3.08 -11.00 -5.31
N ALA A 154 -4.32 -11.24 -4.88
CA ALA A 154 -5.51 -10.95 -5.66
C ALA A 154 -5.66 -9.44 -5.95
N THR A 155 -5.55 -8.60 -4.92
CA THR A 155 -5.66 -7.14 -5.07
C THR A 155 -4.46 -6.53 -5.80
N GLY A 156 -3.26 -7.00 -5.52
CA GLY A 156 -2.02 -6.53 -6.14
C GLY A 156 -1.90 -6.87 -7.62
N SER A 157 -2.53 -7.96 -8.09
CA SER A 157 -2.51 -8.36 -9.50
C SER A 157 -3.29 -7.41 -10.42
N ILE A 158 -4.26 -6.70 -9.90
CA ILE A 158 -5.11 -5.78 -10.69
C ILE A 158 -4.34 -4.52 -11.10
N ALA A 159 -3.48 -4.00 -10.22
CA ALA A 159 -2.80 -2.72 -10.43
C ALA A 159 -1.96 -2.66 -11.73
N PRO A 160 -1.09 -3.64 -12.06
CA PRO A 160 -0.31 -3.60 -13.29
C PRO A 160 -1.17 -3.78 -14.56
N ILE A 161 -2.27 -4.52 -14.47
CA ILE A 161 -3.16 -4.80 -15.60
C ILE A 161 -4.08 -3.62 -15.89
N LEU A 162 -4.38 -2.80 -14.88
CA LEU A 162 -5.35 -1.72 -14.99
C LEU A 162 -5.07 -0.76 -16.15
N THR A 163 -3.84 -0.33 -16.31
CA THR A 163 -3.46 0.62 -17.37
C THR A 163 -3.64 -0.01 -18.76
N LEU A 164 -3.31 -1.29 -18.90
CA LEU A 164 -3.53 -2.03 -20.16
C LEU A 164 -5.02 -2.19 -20.45
N TYR A 165 -5.82 -2.50 -19.44
CA TYR A 165 -7.26 -2.66 -19.56
C TYR A 165 -7.96 -1.33 -19.88
N VAL A 166 -7.56 -0.24 -19.24
CA VAL A 166 -8.06 1.11 -19.58
C VAL A 166 -7.69 1.50 -21.01
N ARG A 167 -6.49 1.14 -21.47
CA ARG A 167 -6.07 1.36 -22.85
C ARG A 167 -6.93 0.60 -23.85
N ASP A 168 -7.26 -0.65 -23.55
CA ASP A 168 -8.13 -1.48 -24.39
C ASP A 168 -9.55 -0.88 -24.47
N LEU A 169 -10.09 -0.42 -23.35
CA LEU A 169 -11.42 0.20 -23.28
C LEU A 169 -11.50 1.60 -23.88
N ALA A 170 -10.45 2.40 -23.78
CA ALA A 170 -10.43 3.79 -24.22
C ALA A 170 -9.98 3.97 -25.68
N GLY A 171 -9.34 2.95 -26.28
CA GLY A 171 -8.73 3.06 -27.59
C GLY A 171 -7.54 4.01 -27.62
N ASN A 172 -7.27 4.62 -28.79
CA ASN A 172 -6.16 5.56 -28.97
C ASN A 172 -6.49 6.97 -28.50
N VAL A 173 -6.53 7.17 -27.17
CA VAL A 173 -6.70 8.50 -26.54
C VAL A 173 -5.33 9.00 -26.06
N SER A 174 -5.06 10.30 -26.25
CA SER A 174 -3.77 10.92 -25.89
C SER A 174 -3.44 10.90 -24.39
N ASN A 175 -4.46 10.82 -23.51
CA ASN A 175 -4.30 10.94 -22.06
C ASN A 175 -4.58 9.64 -21.32
N ILE A 176 -4.12 8.49 -21.83
CA ILE A 176 -4.41 7.18 -21.25
C ILE A 176 -3.81 7.01 -19.86
N ALA A 177 -2.61 7.53 -19.61
CA ALA A 177 -1.96 7.41 -18.32
C ALA A 177 -2.71 8.21 -17.25
N PHE A 178 -3.19 9.40 -17.58
CA PHE A 178 -4.02 10.20 -16.67
C PHE A 178 -5.36 9.51 -16.37
N ILE A 179 -6.08 9.04 -17.39
CA ILE A 179 -7.35 8.30 -17.20
C ILE A 179 -7.13 7.07 -16.31
N SER A 180 -6.07 6.32 -16.56
CA SER A 180 -5.69 5.16 -15.74
C SER A 180 -5.37 5.58 -14.30
N GLY A 181 -4.69 6.71 -14.12
CA GLY A 181 -4.37 7.30 -12.82
C GLY A 181 -5.62 7.70 -12.04
N VAL A 182 -6.58 8.34 -12.70
CA VAL A 182 -7.90 8.67 -12.12
C VAL A 182 -8.60 7.41 -11.65
N ILE A 183 -8.77 6.42 -12.54
CA ILE A 183 -9.45 5.16 -12.21
C ILE A 183 -8.72 4.38 -11.11
N ALA A 184 -7.38 4.44 -11.06
CA ALA A 184 -6.59 3.83 -10.00
C ALA A 184 -6.78 4.52 -8.64
N SER A 185 -7.04 5.82 -8.62
CA SER A 185 -7.22 6.62 -7.40
C SER A 185 -8.63 6.54 -6.82
N VAL A 186 -9.64 6.24 -7.64
CA VAL A 186 -11.06 6.19 -7.25
C VAL A 186 -11.32 5.30 -6.03
N PRO A 187 -10.74 4.08 -5.89
CA PRO A 187 -10.93 3.27 -4.69
C PRO A 187 -10.45 3.93 -3.41
N GLY A 188 -9.35 4.72 -3.48
CA GLY A 188 -8.84 5.47 -2.33
C GLY A 188 -9.83 6.54 -1.84
N VAL A 189 -10.46 7.28 -2.77
CA VAL A 189 -11.53 8.24 -2.44
C VAL A 189 -12.71 7.54 -1.77
N ALA A 190 -13.16 6.44 -2.36
CA ALA A 190 -14.26 5.66 -1.83
C ALA A 190 -13.98 5.13 -0.43
N ALA A 191 -12.77 4.59 -0.21
CA ALA A 191 -12.33 4.10 1.10
C ALA A 191 -12.33 5.21 2.15
N LEU A 192 -11.82 6.40 1.84
CA LEU A 192 -11.85 7.56 2.74
C LEU A 192 -13.26 7.97 3.15
N LEU A 193 -14.21 7.96 2.21
CA LEU A 193 -15.60 8.35 2.46
C LEU A 193 -16.39 7.26 3.20
N SER A 194 -16.10 6.00 2.94
CA SER A 194 -16.83 4.86 3.50
C SER A 194 -16.29 4.42 4.87
N ALA A 195 -14.97 4.51 5.09
CA ALA A 195 -14.31 4.01 6.29
C ALA A 195 -14.95 4.52 7.61
N PRO A 196 -15.24 5.83 7.81
CA PRO A 196 -15.84 6.28 9.07
C PRO A 196 -17.28 5.78 9.30
N ARG A 197 -18.02 5.51 8.21
CA ARG A 197 -19.39 4.99 8.29
C ARG A 197 -19.41 3.48 8.56
N LEU A 198 -18.54 2.76 7.85
CA LEU A 198 -18.43 1.30 7.96
C LEU A 198 -17.79 0.91 9.30
N GLY A 199 -16.83 1.70 9.81
CA GLY A 199 -16.28 1.51 11.15
C GLY A 199 -17.35 1.60 12.23
N ARG A 200 -18.18 2.65 12.23
CA ARG A 200 -19.30 2.80 13.16
C ARG A 200 -20.35 1.68 13.03
N LEU A 201 -20.54 1.18 11.82
CA LEU A 201 -21.43 0.04 11.58
C LEU A 201 -20.80 -1.25 12.14
N GLY A 202 -19.48 -1.41 12.00
CA GLY A 202 -18.71 -2.53 12.56
C GLY A 202 -18.82 -2.62 14.08
N ASP A 203 -18.74 -1.48 14.74
CA ASP A 203 -18.91 -1.38 16.19
C ASP A 203 -20.31 -1.84 16.67
N ARG A 204 -21.34 -1.69 15.81
CA ARG A 204 -22.72 -2.06 16.16
C ARG A 204 -23.08 -3.51 15.82
N ILE A 205 -22.65 -4.01 14.66
CA ILE A 205 -23.11 -5.31 14.12
C ILE A 205 -22.08 -6.42 14.38
N GLY A 206 -20.86 -6.03 14.71
CA GLY A 206 -19.68 -6.88 14.84
C GLY A 206 -18.76 -6.83 13.62
N PRO A 207 -17.44 -6.73 13.84
CA PRO A 207 -16.46 -6.58 12.78
C PRO A 207 -16.44 -7.77 11.82
N GLU A 208 -16.66 -9.00 12.32
CA GLU A 208 -16.64 -10.23 11.50
C GLU A 208 -17.70 -10.22 10.40
N LYS A 209 -18.91 -9.74 10.69
CA LYS A 209 -20.01 -9.68 9.73
C LYS A 209 -19.72 -8.68 8.62
N ILE A 210 -19.15 -7.53 8.97
CA ILE A 210 -18.77 -6.52 8.00
C ILE A 210 -17.65 -7.03 7.09
N LEU A 211 -16.67 -7.72 7.66
CA LEU A 211 -15.58 -8.34 6.90
C LEU A 211 -16.13 -9.32 5.85
N ILE A 212 -17.04 -10.22 6.27
CA ILE A 212 -17.65 -11.20 5.36
C ILE A 212 -18.47 -10.50 4.27
N CYS A 213 -19.29 -9.52 4.63
CA CYS A 213 -20.08 -8.76 3.65
C CYS A 213 -19.20 -8.01 2.67
N ALA A 214 -18.11 -7.38 3.14
CA ALA A 214 -17.17 -6.68 2.28
C ALA A 214 -16.45 -7.62 1.31
N LEU A 215 -16.01 -8.79 1.77
CA LEU A 215 -15.39 -9.81 0.91
C LEU A 215 -16.38 -10.34 -0.15
N ILE A 216 -17.61 -10.65 0.23
CA ILE A 216 -18.64 -11.10 -0.72
C ILE A 216 -18.91 -10.01 -1.75
N LEU A 217 -19.06 -8.76 -1.32
CA LEU A 217 -19.29 -7.62 -2.21
C LEU A 217 -18.11 -7.41 -3.17
N SER A 218 -16.87 -7.52 -2.68
CA SER A 218 -15.68 -7.42 -3.51
C SER A 218 -15.64 -8.48 -4.60
N VAL A 219 -15.94 -9.74 -4.26
CA VAL A 219 -16.03 -10.84 -5.25
C VAL A 219 -17.13 -10.57 -6.28
N LEU A 220 -18.33 -10.16 -5.83
CA LEU A 220 -19.45 -9.86 -6.72
C LEU A 220 -19.15 -8.69 -7.67
N LEU A 221 -18.38 -7.68 -7.23
CA LEU A 221 -18.00 -6.53 -8.07
C LEU A 221 -16.92 -6.88 -9.10
N LEU A 222 -16.08 -7.87 -8.85
CA LEU A 222 -15.05 -8.28 -9.82
C LEU A 222 -15.66 -8.89 -11.10
N ILE A 223 -16.81 -9.57 -10.99
CA ILE A 223 -17.49 -10.19 -12.15
C ILE A 223 -17.91 -9.11 -13.18
N PRO A 224 -18.73 -8.11 -12.84
CA PRO A 224 -19.09 -7.08 -13.79
C PRO A 224 -17.90 -6.22 -14.26
N MET A 225 -16.83 -6.09 -13.45
CA MET A 225 -15.61 -5.38 -13.88
C MET A 225 -14.94 -6.04 -15.09
N SER A 226 -15.09 -7.34 -15.29
CA SER A 226 -14.56 -8.04 -16.47
C SER A 226 -15.41 -7.84 -17.73
N MET A 227 -16.64 -7.33 -17.60
CA MET A 227 -17.59 -7.18 -18.69
C MET A 227 -17.87 -5.71 -19.07
N VAL A 228 -17.13 -4.76 -18.51
CA VAL A 228 -17.31 -3.33 -18.83
C VAL A 228 -16.81 -3.00 -20.24
N ASN A 229 -17.51 -2.08 -20.87
CA ASN A 229 -17.19 -1.59 -22.22
C ASN A 229 -16.72 -0.13 -22.24
N SER A 230 -16.55 0.49 -21.06
CA SER A 230 -16.15 1.90 -20.96
C SER A 230 -15.29 2.13 -19.71
N PRO A 231 -14.24 3.00 -19.79
CA PRO A 231 -13.42 3.38 -18.65
C PRO A 231 -14.23 3.95 -17.47
N TRP A 232 -15.31 4.67 -17.76
CA TRP A 232 -16.17 5.26 -16.72
C TRP A 232 -16.97 4.22 -15.93
N GLN A 233 -17.48 3.18 -16.59
CA GLN A 233 -18.12 2.05 -15.92
C GLN A 233 -17.12 1.34 -14.99
N LEU A 234 -15.89 1.15 -15.46
CA LEU A 234 -14.82 0.62 -14.64
C LEU A 234 -14.55 1.50 -13.41
N GLY A 235 -14.53 2.82 -13.59
CA GLY A 235 -14.35 3.79 -12.49
C GLY A 235 -15.44 3.66 -11.43
N VAL A 236 -16.71 3.55 -11.82
CA VAL A 236 -17.83 3.38 -10.88
C VAL A 236 -17.72 2.06 -10.10
N LEU A 237 -17.40 0.96 -10.77
CA LEU A 237 -17.22 -0.34 -10.11
C LEU A 237 -16.01 -0.32 -9.16
N ARG A 238 -14.94 0.35 -9.52
CA ARG A 238 -13.78 0.55 -8.65
C ARG A 238 -14.08 1.45 -7.46
N PHE A 239 -14.97 2.42 -7.61
CA PHE A 239 -15.47 3.20 -6.48
C PHE A 239 -16.19 2.31 -5.46
N LEU A 240 -17.10 1.46 -5.93
CA LEU A 240 -17.83 0.53 -5.06
C LEU A 240 -16.88 -0.49 -4.40
N LEU A 241 -15.89 -0.99 -5.15
CA LEU A 241 -14.87 -1.89 -4.62
C LEU A 241 -14.04 -1.20 -3.52
N GLY A 242 -13.61 0.04 -3.75
CA GLY A 242 -12.89 0.82 -2.76
C GLY A 242 -13.69 1.12 -1.51
N ALA A 243 -15.02 1.27 -1.63
CA ALA A 243 -15.90 1.40 -0.48
C ALA A 243 -15.94 0.10 0.35
N ALA A 244 -15.94 -1.07 -0.29
CA ALA A 244 -15.83 -2.37 0.38
C ALA A 244 -14.44 -2.54 1.04
N ASP A 245 -13.37 -2.18 0.35
CA ASP A 245 -11.99 -2.23 0.89
C ASP A 245 -11.80 -1.30 2.09
N GLY A 246 -12.51 -0.16 2.13
CA GLY A 246 -12.54 0.73 3.29
C GLY A 246 -13.07 0.06 4.57
N ALA A 247 -13.93 -0.94 4.44
CA ALA A 247 -14.39 -1.77 5.56
C ALA A 247 -13.29 -2.74 6.03
N LEU A 248 -12.52 -3.31 5.10
CA LEU A 248 -11.44 -4.26 5.40
C LEU A 248 -10.29 -3.58 6.17
N LEU A 249 -9.97 -2.33 5.83
CA LEU A 249 -8.91 -1.56 6.48
C LEU A 249 -9.19 -1.20 7.94
N GLN A 250 -10.45 -1.21 8.38
CA GLN A 250 -10.84 -0.84 9.75
C GLN A 250 -10.94 -2.03 10.70
N VAL A 251 -11.05 -3.23 10.17
CA VAL A 251 -11.23 -4.47 10.94
C VAL A 251 -9.90 -5.18 11.22
N GLY A 252 -8.84 -4.85 10.48
CA GLY A 252 -7.47 -5.36 10.69
C GLY A 252 -6.64 -4.40 11.52
#